data_2d7aca62394459cd226e577b62360937
#
_entry.id   2d7aca62394459cd226e577b62360937
#
_cell.length_a   1.000
_cell.length_b   1.000
_cell.length_c   1.000
_cell.angle_alpha   90.00
_cell.angle_beta   90.00
_cell.angle_gamma   90.00
#
_symmetry.space_group_name_H-M   'P 1'
#
loop_
_entity.id
_entity.type
_entity.pdbx_description
1 polymer ?
#
loop_
_entity_poly.entity_id
_entity_poly.type
_entity_poly.pdbx_seq_one_letter_code
_entity_poly.pdbx_strand_id
1 'polypeptide(L)'
;MIVLKSSRELELMKEACQISAEALMVAGEAVKPGASTKEIDEIAYMFIKKHGATPNFLNYGGFPATACISINDEVIHGIPKADRILKEGDIVSIDLGAAKNGYNGDNAATFACGTVSDEAKRLMDTTRESLYKGIEQAVPGNRIGDIGHAVQEYCEARGYGVVRDFVGHGVGTKLHEEPSVPNFGHAGRGIRLLPGMTLAIEPMINLGTYKVKQLSDGWTVKTADGKLAAHFEHSIAITPNGPVILTKV
;
A
#
# COMPACT_ATOMS: atom_id res chain seq x y z
N MET A 1 18.10 2.89 -12.05
CA MET A 1 19.25 3.19 -11.11
C MET A 1 18.65 3.55 -9.77
N ILE A 2 19.14 2.95 -8.69
CA ILE A 2 18.67 3.24 -7.33
C ILE A 2 19.26 4.58 -6.88
N VAL A 3 18.41 5.47 -6.37
CA VAL A 3 18.82 6.79 -5.86
C VAL A 3 18.79 6.75 -4.33
N LEU A 4 19.95 6.99 -3.71
CA LEU A 4 20.05 7.11 -2.25
C LEU A 4 19.73 8.56 -1.85
N LYS A 5 18.77 8.74 -0.95
CA LYS A 5 18.34 10.03 -0.45
C LYS A 5 19.26 10.49 0.67
N SER A 6 19.69 11.74 0.60
CA SER A 6 20.38 12.43 1.69
C SER A 6 19.43 12.70 2.87
N SER A 7 19.95 13.03 4.04
CA SER A 7 19.13 13.38 5.20
C SER A 7 18.17 14.55 4.91
N ARG A 8 18.60 15.56 4.12
CA ARG A 8 17.74 16.68 3.71
C ARG A 8 16.59 16.21 2.80
N GLU A 9 16.86 15.31 1.87
CA GLU A 9 15.84 14.76 0.98
C GLU A 9 14.82 13.91 1.75
N LEU A 10 15.29 13.13 2.74
CA LEU A 10 14.40 12.37 3.62
C LEU A 10 13.47 13.27 4.44
N GLU A 11 13.93 14.44 4.92
CA GLU A 11 13.06 15.40 5.61
C GLU A 11 12.01 16.01 4.67
N LEU A 12 12.36 16.32 3.42
CA LEU A 12 11.38 16.80 2.43
C LEU A 12 10.35 15.71 2.08
N MET A 13 10.82 14.47 1.92
CA MET A 13 9.94 13.33 1.63
C MET A 13 9.00 13.01 2.80
N LYS A 14 9.46 13.19 4.04
CA LYS A 14 8.66 12.97 5.25
C LYS A 14 7.40 13.82 5.27
N GLU A 15 7.47 15.08 4.79
CA GLU A 15 6.28 15.95 4.70
C GLU A 15 5.23 15.38 3.74
N ALA A 16 5.66 14.88 2.56
CA ALA A 16 4.76 14.23 1.61
C ALA A 16 4.14 12.94 2.20
N CYS A 17 4.96 12.13 2.85
CA CYS A 17 4.54 10.90 3.51
C CYS A 17 3.55 11.15 4.67
N GLN A 18 3.77 12.22 5.45
CA GLN A 18 2.88 12.58 6.54
C GLN A 18 1.50 13.01 6.01
N ILE A 19 1.47 13.85 4.97
CA ILE A 19 0.21 14.26 4.32
C ILE A 19 -0.53 13.04 3.74
N SER A 20 0.21 12.11 3.11
CA SER A 20 -0.37 10.87 2.58
C SER A 20 -0.97 10.01 3.70
N ALA A 21 -0.23 9.81 4.81
CA ALA A 21 -0.68 9.02 5.95
C ALA A 21 -1.95 9.62 6.59
N GLU A 22 -1.97 10.92 6.83
CA GLU A 22 -3.13 11.62 7.39
C GLU A 22 -4.33 11.57 6.42
N ALA A 23 -4.11 11.72 5.11
CA ALA A 23 -5.16 11.59 4.09
C ALA A 23 -5.78 10.19 4.10
N LEU A 24 -4.97 9.14 4.24
CA LEU A 24 -5.42 7.76 4.34
C LEU A 24 -6.29 7.54 5.58
N MET A 25 -5.90 8.09 6.73
CA MET A 25 -6.70 7.98 7.95
C MET A 25 -8.06 8.68 7.81
N VAL A 26 -8.07 9.90 7.30
CA VAL A 26 -9.33 10.65 7.07
C VAL A 26 -10.23 9.96 6.06
N ALA A 27 -9.67 9.39 4.99
CA ALA A 27 -10.42 8.57 4.03
C ALA A 27 -10.97 7.28 4.69
N GLY A 28 -10.16 6.65 5.55
CA GLY A 28 -10.55 5.46 6.32
C GLY A 28 -11.71 5.71 7.28
N GLU A 29 -11.74 6.87 7.95
CA GLU A 29 -12.85 7.29 8.84
C GLU A 29 -14.19 7.44 8.08
N ALA A 30 -14.14 7.66 6.76
CA ALA A 30 -15.33 7.75 5.92
C ALA A 30 -15.87 6.37 5.47
N VAL A 31 -15.14 5.28 5.76
CA VAL A 31 -15.58 3.90 5.44
C VAL A 31 -16.70 3.50 6.40
N LYS A 32 -17.92 3.52 5.88
CA LYS A 32 -19.14 3.13 6.62
C LYS A 32 -20.20 2.63 5.64
N PRO A 33 -21.16 1.82 6.09
CA PRO A 33 -22.27 1.40 5.26
C PRO A 33 -23.03 2.61 4.68
N GLY A 34 -23.32 2.57 3.39
CA GLY A 34 -24.00 3.64 2.66
C GLY A 34 -23.08 4.70 2.05
N ALA A 35 -21.80 4.77 2.41
CA ALA A 35 -20.85 5.65 1.72
C ALA A 35 -20.51 5.11 0.33
N SER A 36 -20.37 5.99 -0.65
CA SER A 36 -19.85 5.62 -1.96
C SER A 36 -18.33 5.69 -2.00
N THR A 37 -17.69 4.86 -2.82
CA THR A 37 -16.24 4.95 -3.00
C THR A 37 -15.81 6.29 -3.59
N LYS A 38 -16.69 6.97 -4.35
CA LYS A 38 -16.43 8.31 -4.88
C LYS A 38 -16.36 9.38 -3.79
N GLU A 39 -17.26 9.34 -2.79
CA GLU A 39 -17.21 10.25 -1.64
C GLU A 39 -15.90 10.11 -0.86
N ILE A 40 -15.41 8.87 -0.66
CA ILE A 40 -14.15 8.61 0.02
C ILE A 40 -12.96 9.17 -0.77
N ASP A 41 -12.95 8.99 -2.10
CA ASP A 41 -11.95 9.57 -3.00
C ASP A 41 -11.92 11.10 -2.93
N GLU A 42 -13.09 11.75 -2.92
CA GLU A 42 -13.21 13.20 -2.80
C GLU A 42 -12.71 13.74 -1.46
N ILE A 43 -12.97 13.03 -0.37
CA ILE A 43 -12.45 13.36 0.96
C ILE A 43 -10.91 13.34 0.96
N ALA A 44 -10.30 12.29 0.40
CA ALA A 44 -8.85 12.19 0.24
C ALA A 44 -8.28 13.34 -0.62
N TYR A 45 -8.93 13.63 -1.76
CA TYR A 45 -8.54 14.73 -2.64
C TYR A 45 -8.55 16.07 -1.91
N MET A 46 -9.65 16.39 -1.24
CA MET A 46 -9.80 17.66 -0.52
C MET A 46 -8.79 17.81 0.60
N PHE A 47 -8.49 16.74 1.33
CA PHE A 47 -7.48 16.74 2.38
C PHE A 47 -6.09 17.05 1.82
N ILE A 48 -5.65 16.30 0.80
CA ILE A 48 -4.33 16.48 0.16
C ILE A 48 -4.19 17.92 -0.39
N LYS A 49 -5.21 18.42 -1.09
CA LYS A 49 -5.21 19.78 -1.64
C LYS A 49 -5.16 20.85 -0.56
N LYS A 50 -5.89 20.68 0.55
CA LYS A 50 -5.90 21.61 1.68
C LYS A 50 -4.51 21.77 2.31
N HIS A 51 -3.69 20.70 2.28
CA HIS A 51 -2.31 20.72 2.79
C HIS A 51 -1.28 21.18 1.76
N GLY A 52 -1.74 21.71 0.62
CA GLY A 52 -0.87 22.25 -0.44
C GLY A 52 -0.02 21.16 -1.11
N ALA A 53 -0.50 19.92 -1.12
CA ALA A 53 0.08 18.79 -1.82
C ALA A 53 -0.73 18.46 -3.10
N THR A 54 -0.20 17.54 -3.90
CA THR A 54 -0.86 17.06 -5.12
C THR A 54 -1.12 15.56 -4.97
N PRO A 55 -2.37 15.07 -5.22
CA PRO A 55 -2.63 13.64 -5.31
C PRO A 55 -1.79 13.05 -6.44
N ASN A 56 -0.92 12.10 -6.14
CA ASN A 56 0.05 11.62 -7.13
C ASN A 56 -0.46 10.44 -7.97
N PHE A 57 -1.59 9.83 -7.59
CA PHE A 57 -2.24 8.78 -8.41
C PHE A 57 -3.13 9.39 -9.50
N LEU A 58 -3.72 10.56 -9.26
CA LEU A 58 -4.61 11.21 -10.23
C LEU A 58 -3.89 11.50 -11.55
N ASN A 59 -4.37 10.87 -12.64
CA ASN A 59 -3.77 10.88 -13.97
C ASN A 59 -2.41 10.16 -14.10
N TYR A 60 -1.93 9.47 -13.06
CA TYR A 60 -0.73 8.63 -13.17
C TYR A 60 -1.03 7.42 -14.05
N GLY A 61 -0.30 7.31 -15.17
CA GLY A 61 -0.58 6.27 -16.17
C GLY A 61 -2.01 6.28 -16.73
N GLY A 62 -2.78 7.36 -16.51
CA GLY A 62 -4.19 7.47 -16.90
C GLY A 62 -5.19 7.03 -15.83
N PHE A 63 -4.75 6.75 -14.59
CA PHE A 63 -5.66 6.43 -13.49
C PHE A 63 -6.58 7.62 -13.17
N PRO A 64 -7.91 7.42 -13.07
CA PRO A 64 -8.87 8.55 -13.10
C PRO A 64 -9.20 9.17 -11.74
N ALA A 65 -8.55 8.73 -10.65
CA ALA A 65 -8.93 9.09 -9.29
C ALA A 65 -7.72 9.43 -8.38
N THR A 66 -8.00 9.99 -7.21
CA THR A 66 -7.01 10.32 -6.18
C THR A 66 -6.53 9.10 -5.42
N ALA A 67 -7.44 8.17 -5.17
CA ALA A 67 -7.20 6.93 -4.42
C ALA A 67 -7.66 5.71 -5.21
N CYS A 68 -6.96 4.60 -5.07
CA CYS A 68 -7.48 3.28 -5.39
C CYS A 68 -8.36 2.82 -4.23
N ILE A 69 -9.60 2.40 -4.51
CA ILE A 69 -10.53 1.91 -3.49
C ILE A 69 -11.06 0.55 -3.92
N SER A 70 -10.51 -0.48 -3.31
CA SER A 70 -10.73 -1.89 -3.65
C SER A 70 -11.58 -2.56 -2.57
N ILE A 71 -12.69 -3.21 -2.98
CA ILE A 71 -13.67 -3.79 -2.05
C ILE A 71 -13.60 -5.31 -2.12
N ASN A 72 -13.49 -5.98 -0.97
CA ASN A 72 -13.60 -7.43 -0.77
C ASN A 72 -12.59 -8.25 -1.60
N ASP A 73 -13.03 -8.79 -2.75
CA ASP A 73 -12.20 -9.61 -3.66
C ASP A 73 -11.35 -8.77 -4.63
N GLU A 74 -11.46 -7.45 -4.57
CA GLU A 74 -10.55 -6.55 -5.28
C GLU A 74 -9.27 -6.40 -4.48
N VAL A 75 -8.16 -6.70 -5.11
CA VAL A 75 -6.82 -6.68 -4.49
C VAL A 75 -6.29 -5.26 -4.44
N ILE A 76 -6.21 -4.61 -5.62
CA ILE A 76 -5.67 -3.26 -5.82
C ILE A 76 -6.35 -2.57 -7.02
N HIS A 77 -6.06 -1.27 -7.16
CA HIS A 77 -6.42 -0.43 -8.29
C HIS A 77 -7.93 -0.31 -8.56
N GLY A 78 -8.77 -0.54 -7.54
CA GLY A 78 -10.21 -0.34 -7.66
C GLY A 78 -10.53 1.13 -7.96
N ILE A 79 -11.29 1.38 -9.06
CA ILE A 79 -11.66 2.74 -9.46
C ILE A 79 -12.85 3.22 -8.62
N PRO A 80 -12.74 4.37 -7.91
CA PRO A 80 -13.87 4.97 -7.19
C PRO A 80 -15.00 5.38 -8.12
N LYS A 81 -16.25 5.05 -7.73
CA LYS A 81 -17.47 5.40 -8.48
C LYS A 81 -18.60 5.75 -7.53
N ALA A 82 -19.52 6.63 -7.96
CA ALA A 82 -20.65 7.06 -7.16
C ALA A 82 -21.71 5.96 -6.91
N ASP A 83 -21.80 4.99 -7.80
CA ASP A 83 -22.70 3.85 -7.71
C ASP A 83 -22.12 2.64 -6.93
N ARG A 84 -20.85 2.71 -6.52
CA ARG A 84 -20.22 1.69 -5.67
C ARG A 84 -20.41 2.06 -4.20
N ILE A 85 -21.51 1.56 -3.64
CA ILE A 85 -21.93 1.83 -2.26
C ILE A 85 -21.46 0.73 -1.33
N LEU A 86 -20.76 1.12 -0.25
CA LEU A 86 -20.26 0.21 0.77
C LEU A 86 -21.41 -0.38 1.60
N LYS A 87 -21.23 -1.63 2.00
CA LYS A 87 -22.20 -2.39 2.79
C LYS A 87 -21.59 -2.84 4.11
N GLU A 88 -22.44 -3.09 5.09
CA GLU A 88 -22.05 -3.74 6.34
C GLU A 88 -21.32 -5.05 6.05
N GLY A 89 -20.14 -5.21 6.65
CA GLY A 89 -19.31 -6.40 6.47
C GLY A 89 -18.29 -6.34 5.34
N ASP A 90 -18.29 -5.30 4.50
CA ASP A 90 -17.25 -5.10 3.49
C ASP A 90 -15.89 -4.82 4.16
N ILE A 91 -14.81 -5.28 3.54
CA ILE A 91 -13.45 -4.78 3.79
C ILE A 91 -13.01 -3.93 2.61
N VAL A 92 -12.38 -2.79 2.89
CA VAL A 92 -12.10 -1.76 1.89
C VAL A 92 -10.63 -1.38 1.96
N SER A 93 -9.86 -1.77 0.96
CA SER A 93 -8.47 -1.33 0.82
C SER A 93 -8.46 0.03 0.14
N ILE A 94 -7.93 1.02 0.83
CA ILE A 94 -7.67 2.36 0.31
C ILE A 94 -6.16 2.50 0.15
N ASP A 95 -5.74 2.90 -1.04
CA ASP A 95 -4.37 3.13 -1.40
C ASP A 95 -4.27 4.49 -2.08
N LEU A 96 -3.43 5.36 -1.57
CA LEU A 96 -3.28 6.73 -2.03
C LEU A 96 -1.91 7.31 -1.72
N GLY A 97 -1.55 8.31 -2.49
CA GLY A 97 -0.30 9.01 -2.28
C GLY A 97 -0.42 10.53 -2.46
N ALA A 98 0.53 11.24 -1.89
CA ALA A 98 0.66 12.68 -1.99
C ALA A 98 2.05 13.10 -2.43
N ALA A 99 2.12 14.11 -3.32
CA ALA A 99 3.37 14.73 -3.73
C ALA A 99 3.50 16.13 -3.10
N LYS A 100 4.63 16.37 -2.46
CA LYS A 100 4.98 17.66 -1.83
C LYS A 100 6.48 17.90 -1.95
N ASN A 101 6.88 19.14 -2.20
CA ASN A 101 8.29 19.54 -2.29
C ASN A 101 9.13 18.73 -3.30
N GLY A 102 8.50 18.19 -4.35
CA GLY A 102 9.16 17.34 -5.35
C GLY A 102 9.36 15.88 -4.93
N TYR A 103 8.80 15.45 -3.80
CA TYR A 103 8.83 14.06 -3.31
C TYR A 103 7.43 13.48 -3.19
N ASN A 104 7.36 12.14 -3.19
CA ASN A 104 6.13 11.37 -3.07
C ASN A 104 6.10 10.61 -1.74
N GLY A 105 4.93 10.57 -1.13
CA GLY A 105 4.55 9.61 -0.10
C GLY A 105 3.51 8.68 -0.67
N ASP A 106 3.54 7.40 -0.26
CA ASP A 106 2.68 6.34 -0.73
C ASP A 106 2.32 5.42 0.42
N ASN A 107 1.04 5.08 0.57
CA ASN A 107 0.59 4.20 1.64
C ASN A 107 -0.82 3.65 1.44
N ALA A 108 -1.05 2.46 1.95
CA ALA A 108 -2.33 1.79 1.89
C ALA A 108 -2.72 1.14 3.22
N ALA A 109 -4.03 1.03 3.44
CA ALA A 109 -4.59 0.23 4.52
C ALA A 109 -5.97 -0.32 4.14
N THR A 110 -6.32 -1.46 4.73
CA THR A 110 -7.65 -2.06 4.62
C THR A 110 -8.47 -1.73 5.85
N PHE A 111 -9.66 -1.18 5.65
CA PHE A 111 -10.61 -0.76 6.67
C PHE A 111 -11.85 -1.65 6.69
N ALA A 112 -12.38 -1.88 7.87
CA ALA A 112 -13.65 -2.57 8.04
C ALA A 112 -14.83 -1.61 7.84
N CYS A 113 -15.82 -2.00 7.04
CA CYS A 113 -17.06 -1.26 6.88
C CYS A 113 -18.11 -1.85 7.83
N GLY A 114 -18.27 -1.23 9.00
CA GLY A 114 -19.10 -1.77 10.08
C GLY A 114 -18.49 -3.03 10.70
N THR A 115 -19.33 -4.02 11.01
CA THR A 115 -18.90 -5.29 11.61
C THR A 115 -18.54 -6.29 10.52
N VAL A 116 -17.29 -6.70 10.48
CA VAL A 116 -16.79 -7.72 9.53
C VAL A 116 -16.71 -9.09 10.17
N SER A 117 -16.64 -10.14 9.35
CA SER A 117 -16.46 -11.51 9.84
C SER A 117 -15.10 -11.69 10.52
N ASP A 118 -15.01 -12.70 11.41
CA ASP A 118 -13.74 -13.08 12.05
C ASP A 118 -12.68 -13.51 11.02
N GLU A 119 -13.09 -14.09 9.90
CA GLU A 119 -12.21 -14.45 8.80
C GLU A 119 -11.61 -13.21 8.11
N ALA A 120 -12.45 -12.21 7.82
CA ALA A 120 -12.02 -10.93 7.25
C ALA A 120 -11.08 -10.20 8.22
N LYS A 121 -11.42 -10.16 9.51
CA LYS A 121 -10.58 -9.54 10.54
C LYS A 121 -9.21 -10.22 10.61
N ARG A 122 -9.16 -11.57 10.65
CA ARG A 122 -7.89 -12.29 10.65
C ARG A 122 -7.05 -12.05 9.41
N LEU A 123 -7.68 -11.93 8.22
CA LEU A 123 -6.97 -11.59 6.99
C LEU A 123 -6.35 -10.18 7.09
N MET A 124 -7.14 -9.18 7.50
CA MET A 124 -6.65 -7.81 7.68
C MET A 124 -5.51 -7.72 8.68
N ASP A 125 -5.67 -8.34 9.86
CA ASP A 125 -4.64 -8.36 10.90
C ASP A 125 -3.36 -9.06 10.42
N THR A 126 -3.48 -10.22 9.76
CA THR A 126 -2.32 -10.94 9.22
C THR A 126 -1.59 -10.14 8.14
N THR A 127 -2.33 -9.48 7.25
CA THR A 127 -1.73 -8.64 6.21
C THR A 127 -0.96 -7.47 6.82
N ARG A 128 -1.58 -6.76 7.76
CA ARG A 128 -0.92 -5.67 8.49
C ARG A 128 0.34 -6.15 9.22
N GLU A 129 0.26 -7.25 9.95
CA GLU A 129 1.41 -7.80 10.68
C GLU A 129 2.52 -8.26 9.73
N SER A 130 2.17 -8.83 8.57
CA SER A 130 3.15 -9.24 7.56
C SER A 130 3.93 -8.06 6.99
N LEU A 131 3.31 -6.89 6.84
CA LEU A 131 3.98 -5.65 6.47
C LEU A 131 5.08 -5.31 7.47
N TYR A 132 4.77 -5.35 8.78
CA TYR A 132 5.78 -5.06 9.80
C TYR A 132 6.88 -6.12 9.84
N LYS A 133 6.56 -7.41 9.57
CA LYS A 133 7.58 -8.45 9.42
C LYS A 133 8.54 -8.16 8.26
N GLY A 134 8.02 -7.66 7.15
CA GLY A 134 8.85 -7.19 6.03
C GLY A 134 9.71 -5.98 6.42
N ILE A 135 9.10 -4.98 7.06
CA ILE A 135 9.81 -3.76 7.50
C ILE A 135 10.96 -4.09 8.48
N GLU A 136 10.77 -5.03 9.41
CA GLU A 136 11.80 -5.49 10.34
C GLU A 136 13.07 -5.99 9.61
N GLN A 137 12.92 -6.52 8.39
CA GLN A 137 14.04 -6.99 7.55
C GLN A 137 14.68 -5.88 6.72
N ALA A 138 14.10 -4.68 6.65
CA ALA A 138 14.62 -3.57 5.86
C ALA A 138 15.80 -2.87 6.55
N VAL A 139 16.79 -3.63 6.98
CA VAL A 139 17.99 -3.14 7.68
C VAL A 139 19.20 -3.09 6.75
N PRO A 140 20.18 -2.20 6.98
CA PRO A 140 21.39 -2.14 6.20
C PRO A 140 22.14 -3.50 6.17
N GLY A 141 22.52 -3.93 4.97
CA GLY A 141 23.23 -5.19 4.76
C GLY A 141 22.33 -6.37 4.37
N ASN A 142 21.09 -6.40 4.80
CA ASN A 142 20.08 -7.33 4.28
C ASN A 142 19.82 -7.06 2.77
N ARG A 143 18.98 -7.87 2.17
CA ARG A 143 18.62 -7.78 0.76
C ARG A 143 17.10 -7.67 0.58
N ILE A 144 16.67 -7.22 -0.58
CA ILE A 144 15.23 -7.14 -0.93
C ILE A 144 14.49 -8.48 -0.69
N GLY A 145 15.15 -9.60 -1.01
CA GLY A 145 14.58 -10.93 -0.79
C GLY A 145 14.33 -11.29 0.68
N ASP A 146 15.02 -10.65 1.63
CA ASP A 146 14.76 -10.87 3.06
C ASP A 146 13.42 -10.25 3.46
N ILE A 147 13.07 -9.10 2.89
CA ILE A 147 11.76 -8.44 3.08
C ILE A 147 10.64 -9.36 2.56
N GLY A 148 10.72 -9.76 1.28
CA GLY A 148 9.70 -10.58 0.65
C GLY A 148 9.56 -11.96 1.30
N HIS A 149 10.67 -12.59 1.71
CA HIS A 149 10.66 -13.86 2.40
C HIS A 149 9.90 -13.79 3.74
N ALA A 150 10.16 -12.75 4.54
CA ALA A 150 9.50 -12.57 5.82
C ALA A 150 7.98 -12.37 5.69
N VAL A 151 7.55 -11.58 4.69
CA VAL A 151 6.12 -11.42 4.36
C VAL A 151 5.51 -12.75 3.96
N GLN A 152 6.15 -13.46 3.03
CA GLN A 152 5.67 -14.72 2.48
C GLN A 152 5.56 -15.79 3.57
N GLU A 153 6.61 -16.02 4.32
CA GLU A 153 6.63 -17.05 5.39
C GLU A 153 5.52 -16.77 6.41
N TYR A 154 5.34 -15.50 6.80
CA TYR A 154 4.33 -15.12 7.79
C TYR A 154 2.90 -15.41 7.29
N CYS A 155 2.59 -15.09 6.04
CA CYS A 155 1.26 -15.25 5.47
C CYS A 155 0.96 -16.70 5.06
N GLU A 156 1.90 -17.37 4.36
CA GLU A 156 1.68 -18.73 3.87
C GLU A 156 1.60 -19.77 5.02
N ALA A 157 2.33 -19.56 6.12
CA ALA A 157 2.20 -20.38 7.34
C ALA A 157 0.79 -20.31 7.97
N ARG A 158 0.00 -19.30 7.62
CA ARG A 158 -1.40 -19.09 8.05
C ARG A 158 -2.42 -19.47 6.97
N GLY A 159 -1.96 -20.01 5.84
CA GLY A 159 -2.80 -20.52 4.76
C GLY A 159 -3.26 -19.42 3.78
N TYR A 160 -2.67 -18.24 3.80
CA TYR A 160 -3.00 -17.13 2.89
C TYR A 160 -2.13 -17.12 1.64
N GLY A 161 -2.69 -16.64 0.52
CA GLY A 161 -1.98 -16.45 -0.74
C GLY A 161 -1.30 -15.09 -0.82
N VAL A 162 0.00 -15.06 -1.09
CA VAL A 162 0.75 -13.83 -1.32
C VAL A 162 0.77 -13.52 -2.81
N VAL A 163 0.20 -12.38 -3.22
CA VAL A 163 0.15 -11.94 -4.62
C VAL A 163 1.57 -11.77 -5.18
N ARG A 164 1.77 -12.20 -6.44
CA ARG A 164 3.08 -12.24 -7.09
C ARG A 164 3.21 -11.37 -8.33
N ASP A 165 2.07 -11.01 -8.94
CA ASP A 165 2.03 -10.23 -10.19
C ASP A 165 2.25 -8.72 -9.93
N PHE A 166 2.06 -8.27 -8.69
CA PHE A 166 2.25 -6.90 -8.23
C PHE A 166 3.19 -6.90 -7.03
N VAL A 167 4.02 -5.87 -6.94
CA VAL A 167 5.13 -5.80 -5.98
C VAL A 167 5.37 -4.36 -5.55
N GLY A 168 5.94 -4.16 -4.39
CA GLY A 168 6.40 -2.88 -3.92
C GLY A 168 7.55 -2.30 -4.75
N HIS A 169 7.92 -1.09 -4.46
CA HIS A 169 8.85 -0.32 -5.29
C HIS A 169 9.70 0.66 -4.46
N GLY A 170 10.73 1.20 -5.08
CA GLY A 170 11.35 2.43 -4.60
C GLY A 170 10.39 3.60 -4.74
N VAL A 171 10.46 4.57 -3.85
CA VAL A 171 9.65 5.80 -3.88
C VAL A 171 10.54 7.00 -3.57
N GLY A 172 10.27 8.15 -4.20
CA GLY A 172 11.09 9.35 -3.99
C GLY A 172 10.63 10.52 -4.83
N THR A 173 11.47 11.03 -5.73
CA THR A 173 11.09 12.09 -6.67
C THR A 173 10.10 11.60 -7.73
N LYS A 174 10.08 10.29 -7.99
CA LYS A 174 9.02 9.63 -8.75
C LYS A 174 8.19 8.78 -7.80
N LEU A 175 6.93 8.57 -8.15
CA LEU A 175 6.05 7.67 -7.41
C LEU A 175 6.64 6.25 -7.42
N HIS A 176 6.98 5.72 -8.58
CA HIS A 176 7.66 4.44 -8.73
C HIS A 176 9.12 4.64 -9.14
N GLU A 177 10.03 4.17 -8.31
CA GLU A 177 11.48 4.12 -8.54
C GLU A 177 11.99 2.67 -8.41
N GLU A 178 13.21 2.42 -8.87
CA GLU A 178 13.95 1.20 -8.51
C GLU A 178 14.34 1.21 -7.01
N PRO A 179 14.39 0.04 -6.36
CA PRO A 179 14.17 -1.29 -6.90
C PRO A 179 12.71 -1.75 -6.77
N SER A 180 12.32 -2.80 -7.51
CA SER A 180 11.13 -3.58 -7.18
C SER A 180 11.29 -4.29 -5.83
N VAL A 181 10.22 -4.37 -5.05
CA VAL A 181 10.18 -4.94 -3.68
C VAL A 181 9.10 -6.04 -3.61
N PRO A 182 9.38 -7.27 -4.10
CA PRO A 182 8.42 -8.36 -4.02
C PRO A 182 8.07 -8.72 -2.57
N ASN A 183 6.80 -9.12 -2.37
CA ASN A 183 6.30 -9.62 -1.10
C ASN A 183 6.54 -11.13 -0.91
N PHE A 184 7.40 -11.71 -1.73
CA PHE A 184 7.77 -13.13 -1.76
C PHE A 184 9.21 -13.28 -2.21
N GLY A 185 9.79 -14.46 -1.99
CA GLY A 185 11.14 -14.76 -2.48
C GLY A 185 12.00 -15.53 -1.49
N HIS A 186 13.29 -15.49 -1.72
CA HIS A 186 14.28 -16.21 -0.93
C HIS A 186 15.13 -15.25 -0.11
N ALA A 187 15.29 -15.54 1.18
CA ALA A 187 16.20 -14.81 2.05
C ALA A 187 17.64 -14.76 1.48
N GLY A 188 18.32 -13.65 1.69
CA GLY A 188 19.69 -13.42 1.22
C GLY A 188 19.82 -13.21 -0.29
N ARG A 189 18.73 -12.98 -1.04
CA ARG A 189 18.75 -12.75 -2.49
C ARG A 189 18.33 -11.32 -2.85
N GLY A 190 18.67 -10.93 -4.07
CA GLY A 190 18.35 -9.61 -4.62
C GLY A 190 19.31 -8.50 -4.21
N ILE A 191 18.88 -7.28 -4.40
CA ILE A 191 19.64 -6.05 -4.18
C ILE A 191 19.94 -5.88 -2.69
N ARG A 192 21.18 -5.48 -2.36
CA ARG A 192 21.56 -5.16 -0.98
C ARG A 192 20.93 -3.85 -0.55
N LEU A 193 20.39 -3.84 0.65
CA LEU A 193 19.78 -2.67 1.27
C LEU A 193 20.87 -1.74 1.82
N LEU A 194 20.76 -0.47 1.47
CA LEU A 194 21.72 0.57 1.82
C LEU A 194 21.01 1.73 2.51
N PRO A 195 21.66 2.40 3.48
CA PRO A 195 21.14 3.66 4.03
C PRO A 195 20.89 4.69 2.91
N GLY A 196 19.77 5.40 3.00
CA GLY A 196 19.30 6.34 2.00
C GLY A 196 18.33 5.74 0.97
N MET A 197 18.15 4.42 0.90
CA MET A 197 17.06 3.83 0.14
C MET A 197 15.71 4.19 0.76
N THR A 198 14.72 4.47 -0.07
CA THR A 198 13.32 4.66 0.31
C THR A 198 12.45 3.71 -0.49
N LEU A 199 11.60 2.96 0.19
CA LEU A 199 10.86 1.83 -0.35
C LEU A 199 9.40 1.90 0.07
N ALA A 200 8.49 1.56 -0.84
CA ALA A 200 7.14 1.15 -0.55
C ALA A 200 7.14 -0.38 -0.34
N ILE A 201 6.74 -0.82 0.86
CA ILE A 201 6.53 -2.23 1.18
C ILE A 201 5.04 -2.42 1.31
N GLU A 202 4.46 -3.25 0.45
CA GLU A 202 3.01 -3.27 0.21
C GLU A 202 2.46 -4.71 0.03
N PRO A 203 2.42 -5.53 1.07
CA PRO A 203 1.83 -6.85 0.97
C PRO A 203 0.37 -6.81 0.55
N MET A 204 0.08 -7.54 -0.53
CA MET A 204 -1.25 -7.86 -1.03
C MET A 204 -1.52 -9.33 -0.75
N ILE A 205 -2.46 -9.60 0.15
CA ILE A 205 -2.70 -10.94 0.69
C ILE A 205 -4.12 -11.38 0.41
N ASN A 206 -4.25 -12.55 -0.20
CA ASN A 206 -5.52 -13.17 -0.53
C ASN A 206 -5.90 -14.24 0.48
N LEU A 207 -7.17 -14.31 0.84
CA LEU A 207 -7.72 -15.38 1.69
C LEU A 207 -7.55 -16.78 1.09
N GLY A 208 -7.45 -16.87 -0.23
CA GLY A 208 -7.31 -18.11 -0.97
C GLY A 208 -6.03 -18.17 -1.81
N THR A 209 -6.20 -18.41 -3.12
CA THR A 209 -5.06 -18.47 -4.03
C THR A 209 -4.34 -17.13 -4.18
N TYR A 210 -3.03 -17.17 -4.40
CA TYR A 210 -2.24 -15.98 -4.73
C TYR A 210 -2.54 -15.41 -6.12
N LYS A 211 -3.24 -16.16 -6.98
CA LYS A 211 -3.51 -15.77 -8.36
C LYS A 211 -4.53 -14.64 -8.44
N VAL A 212 -4.29 -13.75 -9.37
CA VAL A 212 -5.13 -12.58 -9.61
C VAL A 212 -5.56 -12.49 -11.07
N LYS A 213 -6.53 -11.62 -11.36
CA LYS A 213 -7.00 -11.29 -12.71
C LYS A 213 -7.29 -9.80 -12.80
N GLN A 214 -6.87 -9.16 -13.86
CA GLN A 214 -7.22 -7.76 -14.16
C GLN A 214 -8.57 -7.70 -14.87
N LEU A 215 -9.39 -6.71 -14.54
CA LEU A 215 -10.67 -6.48 -15.16
C LEU A 215 -10.55 -5.70 -16.49
N SER A 216 -11.64 -5.68 -17.25
CA SER A 216 -11.70 -4.98 -18.54
C SER A 216 -11.63 -3.45 -18.47
N ASP A 217 -11.72 -2.88 -17.26
CA ASP A 217 -11.50 -1.45 -17.04
C ASP A 217 -10.03 -1.04 -17.16
N GLY A 218 -9.13 -2.03 -17.29
CA GLY A 218 -7.70 -1.83 -17.45
C GLY A 218 -6.94 -1.57 -16.14
N TRP A 219 -7.63 -1.50 -15.00
CA TRP A 219 -7.05 -1.15 -13.69
C TRP A 219 -7.36 -2.17 -12.61
N THR A 220 -8.63 -2.37 -12.29
CA THR A 220 -9.05 -3.17 -11.13
C THR A 220 -8.51 -4.59 -11.21
N VAL A 221 -7.80 -5.01 -10.17
CA VAL A 221 -7.25 -6.36 -10.03
C VAL A 221 -8.05 -7.09 -8.95
N LYS A 222 -8.52 -8.30 -9.28
CA LYS A 222 -9.31 -9.15 -8.38
C LYS A 222 -8.62 -10.48 -8.12
N THR A 223 -8.97 -11.11 -7.00
CA THR A 223 -8.58 -12.50 -6.74
C THR A 223 -9.17 -13.42 -7.80
N ALA A 224 -8.43 -14.45 -8.21
CA ALA A 224 -8.89 -15.37 -9.24
C ALA A 224 -10.04 -16.27 -8.75
N ASP A 225 -10.13 -16.52 -7.44
CA ASP A 225 -11.11 -17.39 -6.80
C ASP A 225 -12.30 -16.65 -6.16
N GLY A 226 -12.31 -15.31 -6.23
CA GLY A 226 -13.39 -14.48 -5.68
C GLY A 226 -13.40 -14.37 -4.16
N LYS A 227 -12.34 -14.82 -3.47
CA LYS A 227 -12.19 -14.68 -2.03
C LYS A 227 -11.64 -13.30 -1.67
N LEU A 228 -11.76 -12.92 -0.38
CA LEU A 228 -11.30 -11.63 0.12
C LEU A 228 -9.80 -11.42 -0.10
N ALA A 229 -9.42 -10.17 -0.29
CA ALA A 229 -8.04 -9.68 -0.29
C ALA A 229 -7.88 -8.50 0.65
N ALA A 230 -6.68 -8.33 1.22
CA ALA A 230 -6.31 -7.15 2.00
C ALA A 230 -4.97 -6.61 1.51
N HIS A 231 -4.82 -5.29 1.61
CA HIS A 231 -3.64 -4.56 1.21
C HIS A 231 -3.25 -3.58 2.31
N PHE A 232 -1.98 -3.61 2.72
CA PHE A 232 -1.39 -2.63 3.64
C PHE A 232 -0.03 -2.21 3.11
N GLU A 233 0.32 -0.96 3.31
CA GLU A 233 1.55 -0.40 2.78
C GLU A 233 2.11 0.70 3.68
N HIS A 234 3.43 0.76 3.70
CA HIS A 234 4.17 1.92 4.20
C HIS A 234 5.32 2.30 3.28
N SER A 235 5.49 3.62 3.06
CA SER A 235 6.76 4.18 2.63
C SER A 235 7.74 4.24 3.80
N ILE A 236 8.92 3.66 3.62
CA ILE A 236 9.98 3.62 4.62
C ILE A 236 11.29 4.21 4.09
N ALA A 237 12.15 4.66 5.00
CA ALA A 237 13.54 4.96 4.71
C ALA A 237 14.45 3.97 5.44
N ILE A 238 15.50 3.47 4.76
CA ILE A 238 16.57 2.71 5.39
C ILE A 238 17.59 3.70 5.92
N THR A 239 17.81 3.67 7.23
CA THR A 239 18.81 4.50 7.91
C THR A 239 19.97 3.64 8.43
N PRO A 240 21.12 4.22 8.84
CA PRO A 240 22.19 3.46 9.48
C PRO A 240 21.74 2.66 10.72
N ASN A 241 20.66 3.12 11.38
CA ASN A 241 20.11 2.53 12.60
C ASN A 241 18.92 1.58 12.33
N GLY A 242 18.61 1.28 11.07
CA GLY A 242 17.48 0.45 10.66
C GLY A 242 16.39 1.21 9.91
N PRO A 243 15.23 0.59 9.67
CA PRO A 243 14.12 1.19 8.93
C PRO A 243 13.40 2.27 9.75
N VAL A 244 12.99 3.33 9.08
CA VAL A 244 12.11 4.36 9.61
C VAL A 244 10.86 4.43 8.74
N ILE A 245 9.69 4.24 9.33
CA ILE A 245 8.42 4.39 8.64
C ILE A 245 8.14 5.89 8.48
N LEU A 246 8.03 6.35 7.23
CA LEU A 246 7.78 7.75 6.89
C LEU A 246 6.28 8.08 6.91
N THR A 247 5.42 7.12 6.59
CA THR A 247 3.95 7.23 6.52
C THR A 247 3.27 6.78 7.82
N LYS A 248 3.82 7.13 8.96
CA LYS A 248 3.25 6.83 10.28
C LYS A 248 2.61 8.09 10.86
N VAL A 249 1.31 8.01 11.21
CA VAL A 249 0.56 9.02 11.98
C VAL A 249 0.79 8.82 13.46
#